data_b6f3ea0e1fffde1c703e8b452c161483
#
_entry.id   b6f3ea0e1fffde1c703e8b452c161483
#
_cell.length_a   1.000
_cell.length_b   1.000
_cell.length_c   1.000
_cell.angle_alpha   90.00
_cell.angle_beta   90.00
_cell.angle_gamma   90.00
#
_symmetry.space_group_name_H-M   'P 1'
#
loop_
_entity.id
_entity.type
_entity.pdbx_description
1 polymer ?
#
loop_
_entity_poly.entity_id
_entity_poly.type
_entity_poly.pdbx_seq_one_letter_code
_entity_poly.pdbx_strand_id
1 'polypeptide(L)'
;LGGLRLQTDAHDEFAEATKLAKKRLAEATLLAQGGDRTFYAVGGTWRAIGRLYMHHINYPLLVMHDFRVASADMMAFCDDVMNTKSDDLDGIKFVSRARRPLLPYGALLLAETLKLTGAREVAFSAIGVREGHLYQMLDAAEQSRDPLISASEELAILRARSPEHAKELCTWSETVFDALGLDETADESRLRVAACLLSDIGWRAHPDY
;
A
#
# COMPACT_ATOMS: atom_id res chain seq x y z
N LEU A 1 -15.12 -9.54 7.28
CA LEU A 1 -15.39 -8.67 8.42
C LEU A 1 -14.77 -7.30 8.17
N GLY A 2 -15.48 -6.22 8.38
CA GLY A 2 -14.98 -4.86 8.20
C GLY A 2 -15.38 -4.00 9.40
N GLY A 3 -14.70 -2.85 9.62
CA GLY A 3 -14.93 -1.98 10.77
C GLY A 3 -16.39 -1.56 10.94
N LEU A 4 -17.06 -1.16 9.86
CA LEU A 4 -18.47 -0.79 9.88
C LEU A 4 -19.38 -1.94 10.33
N ARG A 5 -19.16 -3.13 9.79
CA ARG A 5 -19.96 -4.30 10.17
C ARG A 5 -19.71 -4.72 11.60
N LEU A 6 -18.46 -4.65 12.04
CA LEU A 6 -18.10 -4.95 13.41
C LEU A 6 -18.75 -3.98 14.40
N GLN A 7 -18.75 -2.68 14.11
CA GLN A 7 -19.43 -1.66 14.88
C GLN A 7 -20.93 -1.94 14.96
N THR A 8 -21.58 -2.19 13.82
CA THR A 8 -23.03 -2.46 13.76
C THR A 8 -23.42 -3.74 14.49
N ASP A 9 -22.69 -4.85 14.28
CA ASP A 9 -22.99 -6.14 14.90
C ASP A 9 -22.74 -6.12 16.41
N ALA A 10 -21.88 -5.21 16.90
CA ALA A 10 -21.60 -5.01 18.33
C ALA A 10 -22.42 -3.88 18.98
N HIS A 11 -23.41 -3.32 18.27
CA HIS A 11 -24.26 -2.23 18.77
C HIS A 11 -23.48 -1.06 19.39
N ASP A 12 -22.37 -0.66 18.75
CA ASP A 12 -21.43 0.37 19.22
C ASP A 12 -20.69 0.05 20.54
N GLU A 13 -20.84 -1.16 21.10
CA GLU A 13 -20.12 -1.60 22.28
C GLU A 13 -18.73 -2.18 21.93
N PHE A 14 -17.67 -1.47 22.26
CA PHE A 14 -16.29 -1.86 21.88
C PHE A 14 -15.85 -3.20 22.52
N ALA A 15 -16.30 -3.51 23.72
CA ALA A 15 -16.02 -4.80 24.38
C ALA A 15 -16.66 -5.98 23.63
N GLU A 16 -17.89 -5.82 23.16
CA GLU A 16 -18.58 -6.82 22.33
C GLU A 16 -17.91 -6.92 20.95
N ALA A 17 -17.50 -5.80 20.35
CA ALA A 17 -16.72 -5.78 19.12
C ALA A 17 -15.44 -6.62 19.25
N THR A 18 -14.74 -6.52 20.36
CA THR A 18 -13.52 -7.28 20.62
C THR A 18 -13.78 -8.79 20.66
N LYS A 19 -14.83 -9.22 21.37
CA LYS A 19 -15.23 -10.62 21.45
C LYS A 19 -15.62 -11.16 20.05
N LEU A 20 -16.42 -10.38 19.32
CA LEU A 20 -16.89 -10.74 17.99
C LEU A 20 -15.74 -10.82 16.99
N ALA A 21 -14.81 -9.87 17.04
CA ALA A 21 -13.61 -9.88 16.19
C ALA A 21 -12.80 -11.15 16.41
N LYS A 22 -12.44 -11.46 17.64
CA LYS A 22 -11.68 -12.68 17.99
C LYS A 22 -12.39 -13.95 17.55
N LYS A 23 -13.70 -14.07 17.80
CA LYS A 23 -14.50 -15.22 17.38
C LYS A 23 -14.48 -15.39 15.87
N ARG A 24 -14.73 -14.33 15.11
CA ARG A 24 -14.79 -14.38 13.63
C ARG A 24 -13.43 -14.62 12.99
N LEU A 25 -12.37 -14.07 13.55
CA LEU A 25 -11.02 -14.30 13.03
C LEU A 25 -10.55 -15.74 13.32
N ALA A 26 -10.92 -16.32 14.47
CA ALA A 26 -10.60 -17.72 14.78
C ALA A 26 -11.28 -18.72 13.81
N GLU A 27 -12.41 -18.37 13.21
CA GLU A 27 -13.07 -19.17 12.17
C GLU A 27 -12.26 -19.21 10.86
N ALA A 28 -11.36 -18.26 10.63
CA ALA A 28 -10.56 -18.13 9.41
C ALA A 28 -9.21 -18.86 9.56
N THR A 29 -9.23 -20.17 9.53
CA THR A 29 -8.06 -21.05 9.79
C THR A 29 -6.86 -20.74 8.89
N LEU A 30 -7.08 -20.18 7.69
CA LEU A 30 -6.01 -19.80 6.76
C LEU A 30 -5.11 -18.69 7.35
N LEU A 31 -5.64 -17.85 8.25
CA LEU A 31 -4.88 -16.77 8.87
C LEU A 31 -3.73 -17.28 9.74
N ALA A 32 -3.89 -18.46 10.35
CA ALA A 32 -2.83 -19.08 11.15
C ALA A 32 -1.57 -19.50 10.34
N GLN A 33 -1.66 -19.47 9.01
CA GLN A 33 -0.54 -19.78 8.11
C GLN A 33 0.27 -18.55 7.71
N GLY A 34 0.00 -17.40 8.32
CA GLY A 34 0.61 -16.11 7.99
C GLY A 34 1.97 -15.84 8.61
N GLY A 35 2.48 -16.74 9.44
CA GLY A 35 3.74 -16.57 10.18
C GLY A 35 4.89 -16.17 9.25
N ASP A 36 5.64 -15.15 9.67
CA ASP A 36 6.81 -14.60 8.95
C ASP A 36 6.54 -14.03 7.54
N ARG A 37 5.27 -13.86 7.18
CA ARG A 37 4.85 -13.34 5.87
C ARG A 37 4.45 -11.86 5.98
N THR A 38 4.29 -11.21 4.84
CA THR A 38 3.70 -9.88 4.73
C THR A 38 2.17 -10.00 4.74
N PHE A 39 1.50 -9.25 5.63
CA PHE A 39 0.06 -9.10 5.61
C PHE A 39 -0.33 -7.91 4.74
N TYR A 40 -1.08 -8.12 3.67
CA TYR A 40 -1.55 -7.04 2.80
C TYR A 40 -2.88 -6.46 3.29
N ALA A 41 -2.82 -5.26 3.85
CA ALA A 41 -3.99 -4.54 4.35
C ALA A 41 -4.74 -3.84 3.20
N VAL A 42 -5.90 -4.39 2.83
CA VAL A 42 -6.75 -3.89 1.75
C VAL A 42 -8.04 -3.32 2.32
N GLY A 43 -8.37 -2.09 1.98
CA GLY A 43 -9.64 -1.46 2.38
C GLY A 43 -9.50 -0.06 2.93
N GLY A 44 -10.61 0.69 2.86
CA GLY A 44 -10.61 2.13 3.13
C GLY A 44 -10.27 2.52 4.58
N THR A 45 -10.70 1.72 5.57
CA THR A 45 -10.43 2.01 6.97
C THR A 45 -8.96 1.73 7.30
N TRP A 46 -8.41 0.61 6.84
CA TRP A 46 -6.99 0.30 7.06
C TRP A 46 -6.07 1.29 6.33
N ARG A 47 -6.44 1.72 5.12
CA ARG A 47 -5.71 2.82 4.45
C ARG A 47 -5.76 4.13 5.24
N ALA A 48 -6.85 4.41 5.95
CA ALA A 48 -6.92 5.59 6.81
C ALA A 48 -5.97 5.45 8.02
N ILE A 49 -5.89 4.28 8.64
CA ILE A 49 -4.92 3.97 9.71
C ILE A 49 -3.49 4.10 9.18
N GLY A 50 -3.19 3.54 8.00
CA GLY A 50 -1.87 3.70 7.38
C GLY A 50 -1.48 5.16 7.14
N ARG A 51 -2.42 6.02 6.71
CA ARG A 51 -2.16 7.47 6.56
C ARG A 51 -1.90 8.17 7.89
N LEU A 52 -2.63 7.82 8.93
CA LEU A 52 -2.37 8.34 10.28
C LEU A 52 -0.98 7.92 10.77
N TYR A 53 -0.60 6.67 10.53
CA TYR A 53 0.73 6.19 10.90
C TYR A 53 1.84 6.88 10.10
N MET A 54 1.68 7.06 8.78
CA MET A 54 2.63 7.83 7.97
C MET A 54 2.82 9.25 8.53
N HIS A 55 1.74 9.90 8.95
CA HIS A 55 1.80 11.21 9.58
C HIS A 55 2.50 11.16 10.93
N HIS A 56 2.16 10.20 11.78
CA HIS A 56 2.77 9.99 13.09
C HIS A 56 4.29 9.85 13.04
N ILE A 57 4.82 9.13 12.04
CA ILE A 57 6.28 8.94 11.88
C ILE A 57 6.94 10.00 10.97
N ASN A 58 6.19 11.03 10.55
CA ASN A 58 6.66 12.02 9.58
C ASN A 58 7.23 11.39 8.29
N TYR A 59 6.54 10.38 7.75
CA TYR A 59 6.97 9.68 6.55
C TYR A 59 7.04 10.64 5.34
N PRO A 60 8.17 10.74 4.65
CA PRO A 60 8.40 11.81 3.66
C PRO A 60 7.59 11.64 2.38
N LEU A 61 7.11 10.43 2.08
CA LEU A 61 6.36 10.14 0.87
C LEU A 61 4.87 10.00 1.20
N LEU A 62 4.01 10.60 0.37
CA LEU A 62 2.54 10.46 0.51
C LEU A 62 1.99 9.27 -0.32
N VAL A 63 2.83 8.26 -0.58
CA VAL A 63 2.48 7.08 -1.36
C VAL A 63 2.05 5.96 -0.43
N MET A 64 0.78 5.59 -0.50
CA MET A 64 0.18 4.54 0.35
C MET A 64 0.42 3.13 -0.19
N HIS A 65 0.54 2.97 -1.52
CA HIS A 65 0.70 1.66 -2.11
C HIS A 65 2.06 1.07 -1.74
N ASP A 66 2.04 -0.16 -1.23
CA ASP A 66 3.20 -0.88 -0.71
C ASP A 66 3.92 -0.20 0.48
N PHE A 67 3.26 0.74 1.16
CA PHE A 67 3.79 1.27 2.41
C PHE A 67 3.82 0.16 3.46
N ARG A 68 5.01 -0.17 3.96
CA ARG A 68 5.27 -1.30 4.84
C ARG A 68 5.63 -0.84 6.24
N VAL A 69 5.10 -1.56 7.23
CA VAL A 69 5.33 -1.29 8.66
C VAL A 69 5.51 -2.61 9.38
N ALA A 70 6.48 -2.71 10.29
CA ALA A 70 6.64 -3.88 11.13
C ALA A 70 5.35 -4.12 11.94
N SER A 71 4.95 -5.38 12.07
CA SER A 71 3.69 -5.71 12.76
C SER A 71 3.68 -5.24 14.21
N ALA A 72 4.82 -5.26 14.90
CA ALA A 72 4.91 -4.78 16.29
C ALA A 72 4.59 -3.28 16.40
N ASP A 73 5.17 -2.46 15.50
CA ASP A 73 4.94 -1.01 15.51
C ASP A 73 3.51 -0.67 15.13
N MET A 74 2.95 -1.40 14.14
CA MET A 74 1.57 -1.20 13.73
C MET A 74 0.57 -1.62 14.83
N MET A 75 0.84 -2.69 15.57
CA MET A 75 0.00 -3.09 16.69
C MET A 75 0.03 -2.05 17.82
N ALA A 76 1.22 -1.52 18.17
CA ALA A 76 1.34 -0.45 19.14
C ALA A 76 0.54 0.80 18.71
N PHE A 77 0.66 1.20 17.46
CA PHE A 77 -0.12 2.32 16.93
C PHE A 77 -1.63 2.04 16.91
N CYS A 78 -2.05 0.82 16.61
CA CYS A 78 -3.45 0.43 16.70
C CYS A 78 -3.98 0.55 18.13
N ASP A 79 -3.18 0.21 19.13
CA ASP A 79 -3.54 0.40 20.55
C ASP A 79 -3.73 1.89 20.88
N ASP A 80 -2.88 2.78 20.38
CA ASP A 80 -3.05 4.23 20.52
C ASP A 80 -4.35 4.72 19.85
N VAL A 81 -4.63 4.25 18.64
CA VAL A 81 -5.87 4.60 17.91
C VAL A 81 -7.12 4.13 18.65
N MET A 82 -7.09 2.96 19.29
CA MET A 82 -8.22 2.43 20.06
C MET A 82 -8.46 3.20 21.37
N ASN A 83 -7.41 3.73 21.98
CA ASN A 83 -7.47 4.42 23.27
C ASN A 83 -7.64 5.94 23.15
N THR A 84 -7.54 6.50 21.95
CA THR A 84 -7.68 7.93 21.67
C THR A 84 -9.01 8.23 21.00
N LYS A 85 -9.69 9.31 21.40
CA LYS A 85 -10.87 9.75 20.67
C LYS A 85 -10.49 10.07 19.23
N SER A 86 -11.29 9.60 18.28
CA SER A 86 -10.94 9.70 16.86
C SER A 86 -10.67 11.13 16.39
N ASP A 87 -11.35 12.13 16.94
CA ASP A 87 -11.15 13.54 16.58
C ASP A 87 -9.88 14.16 17.19
N ASP A 88 -9.31 13.53 18.23
CA ASP A 88 -8.09 13.98 18.91
C ASP A 88 -6.82 13.31 18.33
N LEU A 89 -6.99 12.38 17.37
CA LEU A 89 -5.87 11.71 16.72
C LEU A 89 -5.08 12.71 15.86
N ASP A 90 -3.76 12.71 16.02
CA ASP A 90 -2.89 13.51 15.17
C ASP A 90 -3.04 13.07 13.70
N GLY A 91 -3.07 14.04 12.79
CA GLY A 91 -3.31 13.76 11.38
C GLY A 91 -4.75 13.42 11.01
N ILE A 92 -5.73 13.50 11.93
CA ILE A 92 -7.14 13.14 11.64
C ILE A 92 -7.76 13.92 10.47
N LYS A 93 -7.23 15.11 10.15
CA LYS A 93 -7.65 15.90 8.99
C LYS A 93 -7.48 15.17 7.66
N PHE A 94 -6.57 14.20 7.58
CA PHE A 94 -6.35 13.36 6.40
C PHE A 94 -7.36 12.20 6.27
N VAL A 95 -8.21 12.01 7.28
CA VAL A 95 -9.24 10.99 7.31
C VAL A 95 -10.62 11.61 7.10
N SER A 96 -11.36 11.08 6.13
CA SER A 96 -12.73 11.55 5.87
C SER A 96 -13.61 11.38 7.10
N ARG A 97 -14.50 12.35 7.36
CA ARG A 97 -15.40 12.36 8.54
C ARG A 97 -16.18 11.05 8.68
N ALA A 98 -16.67 10.51 7.58
CA ALA A 98 -17.42 9.25 7.58
C ALA A 98 -16.62 8.02 8.06
N ARG A 99 -15.29 8.08 8.03
CA ARG A 99 -14.43 6.96 8.49
C ARG A 99 -13.93 7.11 9.92
N ARG A 100 -13.97 8.31 10.49
CA ARG A 100 -13.43 8.55 11.84
C ARG A 100 -14.06 7.65 12.90
N PRO A 101 -15.39 7.46 12.95
CA PRO A 101 -16.01 6.55 13.92
C PRO A 101 -15.61 5.09 13.76
N LEU A 102 -15.11 4.71 12.57
CA LEU A 102 -14.70 3.35 12.23
C LEU A 102 -13.24 3.05 12.58
N LEU A 103 -12.44 4.08 12.90
CA LEU A 103 -11.00 3.90 13.16
C LEU A 103 -10.72 2.93 14.32
N PRO A 104 -11.35 3.03 15.50
CA PRO A 104 -11.09 2.09 16.60
C PRO A 104 -11.41 0.64 16.22
N TYR A 105 -12.51 0.42 15.50
CA TYR A 105 -12.90 -0.92 15.05
C TYR A 105 -11.98 -1.47 13.95
N GLY A 106 -11.50 -0.58 13.07
CA GLY A 106 -10.49 -0.93 12.05
C GLY A 106 -9.14 -1.27 12.67
N ALA A 107 -8.72 -0.52 13.68
CA ALA A 107 -7.49 -0.76 14.45
C ALA A 107 -7.57 -2.08 15.21
N LEU A 108 -8.70 -2.34 15.89
CA LEU A 108 -8.97 -3.61 16.55
C LEU A 108 -8.82 -4.79 15.60
N LEU A 109 -9.48 -4.73 14.44
CA LEU A 109 -9.41 -5.82 13.45
C LEU A 109 -7.99 -6.00 12.92
N LEU A 110 -7.26 -4.92 12.68
CA LEU A 110 -5.88 -5.00 12.20
C LEU A 110 -4.98 -5.63 13.25
N ALA A 111 -5.01 -5.16 14.48
CA ALA A 111 -4.21 -5.67 15.58
C ALA A 111 -4.50 -7.15 15.87
N GLU A 112 -5.76 -7.55 15.98
CA GLU A 112 -6.13 -8.95 16.21
C GLU A 112 -5.77 -9.85 15.00
N THR A 113 -5.84 -9.33 13.78
CA THR A 113 -5.40 -10.07 12.58
C THR A 113 -3.89 -10.27 12.60
N LEU A 114 -3.11 -9.24 12.91
CA LEU A 114 -1.65 -9.34 12.98
C LEU A 114 -1.21 -10.30 14.10
N LYS A 115 -1.86 -10.25 15.26
CA LYS A 115 -1.63 -11.20 16.37
C LYS A 115 -1.90 -12.64 15.96
N LEU A 116 -3.02 -12.88 15.27
CA LEU A 116 -3.42 -14.23 14.86
C LEU A 116 -2.54 -14.79 13.75
N THR A 117 -2.17 -13.96 12.78
CA THR A 117 -1.36 -14.37 11.63
C THR A 117 0.11 -14.58 11.99
N GLY A 118 0.63 -13.87 12.98
CA GLY A 118 2.07 -13.83 13.25
C GLY A 118 2.86 -13.20 12.08
N ALA A 119 2.20 -12.38 11.25
CA ALA A 119 2.84 -11.73 10.12
C ALA A 119 3.99 -10.83 10.59
N ARG A 120 5.09 -10.82 9.85
CA ARG A 120 6.28 -10.01 10.15
C ARG A 120 5.98 -8.51 9.99
N GLU A 121 5.26 -8.17 8.94
CA GLU A 121 4.97 -6.80 8.55
C GLU A 121 3.57 -6.70 7.93
N VAL A 122 3.04 -5.49 7.91
CA VAL A 122 1.85 -5.13 7.15
C VAL A 122 2.23 -4.20 6.00
N ALA A 123 1.73 -4.51 4.80
CA ALA A 123 1.83 -3.67 3.62
C ALA A 123 0.45 -3.10 3.27
N PHE A 124 0.35 -1.79 3.14
CA PHE A 124 -0.91 -1.14 2.78
C PHE A 124 -1.08 -1.07 1.27
N SER A 125 -2.24 -1.51 0.78
CA SER A 125 -2.53 -1.48 -0.65
C SER A 125 -3.50 -0.35 -1.02
N ALA A 126 -3.13 0.47 -2.00
CA ALA A 126 -4.05 1.39 -2.66
C ALA A 126 -5.04 0.64 -3.57
N ILE A 127 -4.66 -0.53 -4.04
CA ILE A 127 -5.42 -1.41 -4.93
C ILE A 127 -6.32 -2.32 -4.08
N GLY A 128 -7.52 -2.61 -4.55
CA GLY A 128 -8.51 -3.40 -3.84
C GLY A 128 -9.01 -4.61 -4.63
N VAL A 129 -10.08 -5.23 -4.11
CA VAL A 129 -10.70 -6.42 -4.73
C VAL A 129 -11.20 -6.14 -6.14
N ARG A 130 -11.70 -4.93 -6.40
CA ARG A 130 -12.19 -4.53 -7.73
C ARG A 130 -11.08 -4.54 -8.77
N GLU A 131 -9.96 -3.92 -8.44
CA GLU A 131 -8.78 -3.85 -9.29
C GLU A 131 -8.20 -5.26 -9.51
N GLY A 132 -8.16 -6.09 -8.46
CA GLY A 132 -7.74 -7.49 -8.57
C GLY A 132 -8.66 -8.32 -9.47
N HIS A 133 -9.99 -8.07 -9.41
CA HIS A 133 -10.92 -8.73 -10.31
C HIS A 133 -10.72 -8.31 -11.78
N LEU A 134 -10.54 -7.01 -12.02
CA LEU A 134 -10.24 -6.50 -13.37
C LEU A 134 -8.93 -7.08 -13.91
N TYR A 135 -7.90 -7.20 -13.07
CA TYR A 135 -6.65 -7.81 -13.46
C TYR A 135 -6.80 -9.28 -13.88
N GLN A 136 -7.67 -10.04 -13.20
CA GLN A 136 -7.97 -11.42 -13.58
C GLN A 136 -8.70 -11.56 -14.94
N MET A 137 -9.30 -10.48 -15.44
CA MET A 137 -9.95 -10.47 -16.75
C MET A 137 -8.97 -10.21 -17.91
N LEU A 138 -7.75 -9.81 -17.62
CA LEU A 138 -6.70 -9.65 -18.63
C LEU A 138 -6.25 -11.02 -19.15
N ASP A 139 -5.77 -11.07 -20.38
CA ASP A 139 -5.14 -12.28 -20.90
C ASP A 139 -3.80 -12.58 -20.21
N ALA A 140 -3.31 -13.80 -20.38
CA ALA A 140 -2.10 -14.25 -19.70
C ALA A 140 -0.84 -13.46 -20.12
N ALA A 141 -0.79 -12.95 -21.35
CA ALA A 141 0.34 -12.16 -21.83
C ALA A 141 0.38 -10.81 -21.10
N GLU A 142 -0.78 -10.13 -20.98
CA GLU A 142 -0.87 -8.87 -20.28
C GLU A 142 -0.65 -9.04 -18.76
N GLN A 143 -1.18 -10.11 -18.16
CA GLN A 143 -0.93 -10.42 -16.74
C GLN A 143 0.56 -10.68 -16.42
N SER A 144 1.34 -11.16 -17.40
CA SER A 144 2.77 -11.45 -17.23
C SER A 144 3.67 -10.23 -17.36
N ARG A 145 3.16 -9.10 -17.88
CA ARG A 145 3.95 -7.87 -18.05
C ARG A 145 4.31 -7.28 -16.69
N ASP A 146 5.51 -6.71 -16.61
CA ASP A 146 5.93 -5.95 -15.44
C ASP A 146 5.08 -4.67 -15.31
N PRO A 147 4.31 -4.50 -14.23
CA PRO A 147 3.40 -3.36 -14.10
C PRO A 147 4.12 -2.02 -13.98
N LEU A 148 5.36 -1.98 -13.43
CA LEU A 148 6.14 -0.76 -13.34
C LEU A 148 6.59 -0.32 -14.75
N ILE A 149 7.15 -1.24 -15.50
CA ILE A 149 7.64 -0.95 -16.87
C ILE A 149 6.48 -0.58 -17.77
N SER A 150 5.38 -1.35 -17.76
CA SER A 150 4.19 -1.06 -18.55
C SER A 150 3.59 0.32 -18.26
N ALA A 151 3.47 0.68 -16.99
CA ALA A 151 2.97 2.01 -16.60
C ALA A 151 3.95 3.13 -16.97
N SER A 152 5.27 2.88 -16.89
CA SER A 152 6.29 3.84 -17.27
C SER A 152 6.31 4.08 -18.78
N GLU A 153 6.15 3.03 -19.61
CA GLU A 153 6.00 3.13 -21.06
C GLU A 153 4.75 3.94 -21.44
N GLU A 154 3.62 3.65 -20.82
CA GLU A 154 2.38 4.39 -21.06
C GLU A 154 2.52 5.87 -20.69
N LEU A 155 3.12 6.18 -19.53
CA LEU A 155 3.38 7.56 -19.13
C LEU A 155 4.37 8.27 -20.06
N ALA A 156 5.39 7.59 -20.56
CA ALA A 156 6.31 8.13 -21.57
C ALA A 156 5.55 8.51 -22.86
N ILE A 157 4.70 7.62 -23.37
CA ILE A 157 3.87 7.88 -24.55
C ILE A 157 2.95 9.09 -24.34
N LEU A 158 2.33 9.21 -23.16
CA LEU A 158 1.37 10.27 -22.86
C LEU A 158 2.01 11.60 -22.49
N ARG A 159 3.23 11.62 -21.96
CA ARG A 159 3.78 12.78 -21.25
C ARG A 159 5.17 13.21 -21.72
N ALA A 160 6.03 12.31 -22.20
CA ALA A 160 7.36 12.68 -22.66
C ALA A 160 7.30 13.49 -23.97
N ARG A 161 8.32 14.32 -24.21
CA ARG A 161 8.50 15.03 -25.49
C ARG A 161 8.77 14.05 -26.63
N SER A 162 9.57 13.02 -26.36
CA SER A 162 9.87 11.93 -27.29
C SER A 162 9.91 10.59 -26.56
N PRO A 163 8.87 9.77 -26.72
CA PRO A 163 8.86 8.39 -26.20
C PRO A 163 9.99 7.53 -26.78
N GLU A 164 10.38 7.79 -28.03
CA GLU A 164 11.49 7.11 -28.70
C GLU A 164 12.81 7.39 -27.99
N HIS A 165 13.06 8.66 -27.64
CA HIS A 165 14.26 9.03 -26.91
C HIS A 165 14.31 8.39 -25.51
N ALA A 166 13.17 8.26 -24.83
CA ALA A 166 13.11 7.55 -23.56
C ALA A 166 13.56 6.08 -23.68
N LYS A 167 13.19 5.41 -24.77
CA LYS A 167 13.66 4.04 -25.08
C LYS A 167 15.14 4.00 -25.43
N GLU A 168 15.64 4.97 -26.20
CA GLU A 168 17.07 5.10 -26.50
C GLU A 168 17.89 5.26 -25.21
N LEU A 169 17.40 6.03 -24.23
CA LEU A 169 18.05 6.17 -22.92
C LEU A 169 18.11 4.83 -22.16
N CYS A 170 17.10 3.97 -22.27
CA CYS A 170 17.16 2.64 -21.67
C CYS A 170 18.34 1.83 -22.24
N THR A 171 18.44 1.75 -23.58
CA THR A 171 19.51 1.02 -24.26
C THR A 171 20.88 1.64 -23.99
N TRP A 172 20.97 2.97 -24.02
CA TRP A 172 22.21 3.68 -23.74
C TRP A 172 22.70 3.43 -22.31
N SER A 173 21.80 3.51 -21.32
CA SER A 173 22.14 3.27 -19.91
C SER A 173 22.62 1.83 -19.68
N GLU A 174 22.01 0.84 -20.34
CA GLU A 174 22.45 -0.56 -20.29
C GLU A 174 23.88 -0.69 -20.83
N THR A 175 24.15 -0.10 -22.00
CA THR A 175 25.48 -0.09 -22.61
C THR A 175 26.53 0.56 -21.70
N VAL A 176 26.18 1.64 -21.00
CA VAL A 176 27.10 2.31 -20.05
C VAL A 176 27.38 1.45 -18.84
N PHE A 177 26.37 0.80 -18.26
CA PHE A 177 26.53 -0.09 -17.12
C PHE A 177 27.45 -1.26 -17.46
N ASP A 178 27.23 -1.90 -18.61
CA ASP A 178 28.07 -2.98 -19.13
C ASP A 178 29.51 -2.53 -19.36
N ALA A 179 29.70 -1.38 -20.02
CA ALA A 179 31.03 -0.86 -20.34
C ALA A 179 31.85 -0.47 -19.11
N LEU A 180 31.18 -0.05 -18.04
CA LEU A 180 31.81 0.33 -16.76
C LEU A 180 31.94 -0.87 -15.80
N GLY A 181 31.41 -2.03 -16.14
CA GLY A 181 31.39 -3.21 -15.28
C GLY A 181 30.60 -2.98 -13.97
N LEU A 182 29.50 -2.23 -14.04
CA LEU A 182 28.64 -1.97 -12.89
C LEU A 182 27.68 -3.14 -12.73
N ASP A 183 27.81 -3.85 -11.63
CA ASP A 183 26.85 -4.91 -11.26
C ASP A 183 25.54 -4.30 -10.77
N GLU A 184 24.42 -4.81 -11.26
CA GLU A 184 23.09 -4.46 -10.80
C GLU A 184 22.24 -5.72 -10.61
N THR A 185 21.37 -5.70 -9.62
CA THR A 185 20.35 -6.73 -9.44
C THR A 185 19.23 -6.56 -10.47
N ALA A 186 18.41 -7.58 -10.64
CA ALA A 186 17.24 -7.49 -11.53
C ALA A 186 16.28 -6.36 -11.12
N ASP A 187 16.12 -6.10 -9.82
CA ASP A 187 15.29 -5.00 -9.32
C ASP A 187 15.91 -3.62 -9.62
N GLU A 188 17.21 -3.47 -9.48
CA GLU A 188 17.92 -2.23 -9.82
C GLU A 188 17.85 -1.94 -11.32
N SER A 189 18.07 -2.95 -12.18
CA SER A 189 17.89 -2.84 -13.63
C SER A 189 16.47 -2.38 -13.98
N ARG A 190 15.49 -3.02 -13.39
CA ARG A 190 14.07 -2.66 -13.54
C ARG A 190 13.78 -1.20 -13.16
N LEU A 191 14.34 -0.72 -12.04
CA LEU A 191 14.20 0.66 -11.60
C LEU A 191 14.94 1.63 -12.53
N ARG A 192 16.13 1.29 -13.02
CA ARG A 192 16.89 2.08 -13.99
C ARG A 192 16.10 2.27 -15.28
N VAL A 193 15.53 1.19 -15.85
CA VAL A 193 14.68 1.24 -17.04
C VAL A 193 13.47 2.14 -16.80
N ALA A 194 12.77 1.98 -15.69
CA ALA A 194 11.64 2.83 -15.36
C ALA A 194 12.04 4.31 -15.23
N ALA A 195 13.20 4.61 -14.61
CA ALA A 195 13.72 5.96 -14.48
C ALA A 195 14.04 6.59 -15.85
N CYS A 196 14.63 5.83 -16.79
CA CYS A 196 14.86 6.29 -18.15
C CYS A 196 13.56 6.63 -18.87
N LEU A 197 12.56 5.75 -18.79
CA LEU A 197 11.24 5.97 -19.39
C LEU A 197 10.53 7.20 -18.83
N LEU A 198 10.69 7.47 -17.54
CA LEU A 198 10.04 8.58 -16.85
C LEU A 198 10.88 9.88 -16.83
N SER A 199 12.07 9.89 -17.39
CA SER A 199 13.03 11.01 -17.27
C SER A 199 12.51 12.37 -17.75
N ASP A 200 11.63 12.38 -18.74
CA ASP A 200 11.15 13.61 -19.39
C ASP A 200 9.63 13.87 -19.21
N ILE A 201 8.94 13.11 -18.36
CA ILE A 201 7.48 13.25 -18.17
C ILE A 201 7.08 14.56 -17.47
N GLY A 202 8.01 15.19 -16.76
CA GLY A 202 7.81 16.42 -15.98
C GLY A 202 8.08 17.72 -16.75
N TRP A 203 8.47 17.69 -18.00
CA TRP A 203 8.91 18.85 -18.75
C TRP A 203 7.90 20.02 -18.84
N ARG A 204 6.59 19.72 -18.73
CA ARG A 204 5.53 20.73 -18.70
C ARG A 204 5.23 21.28 -17.30
N ALA A 205 5.86 20.74 -16.26
CA ALA A 205 5.58 21.15 -14.89
C ALA A 205 6.32 22.43 -14.47
N HIS A 206 7.34 22.85 -15.23
CA HIS A 206 8.12 24.04 -14.94
C HIS A 206 8.21 24.95 -16.18
N PRO A 207 8.03 26.29 -16.03
CA PRO A 207 8.05 27.24 -17.14
C PRO A 207 9.40 27.36 -17.86
N ASP A 208 10.49 26.96 -17.22
CA ASP A 208 11.84 27.04 -17.76
C ASP A 208 12.30 25.76 -18.48
N TYR A 209 11.37 24.86 -18.75
CA TYR A 209 11.65 23.63 -19.49
C TYR A 209 11.28 23.76 -20.96
#